data_a302903ebe16728b675274691e61b8a9
#
_entry.id   a302903ebe16728b675274691e61b8a9
#
_cell.length_a   1.000
_cell.length_b   1.000
_cell.length_c   1.000
_cell.angle_alpha   90.00
_cell.angle_beta   90.00
_cell.angle_gamma   90.00
#
_symmetry.space_group_name_H-M   'P 1'
#
loop_
_entity.id
_entity.type
_entity.pdbx_description
1 polymer ?
#
loop_
_entity_poly.entity_id
_entity_poly.type
_entity_poly.pdbx_seq_one_letter_code
_entity_poly.pdbx_strand_id
1 'polypeptide(L)'
;MMKFRMDTHMHFDLYNNRNEVLDYIENNHSYTIAVTNLPDLFERSLHLCKKRKFSRIALGFHPELVYQYSNQILKFDRYVSATRYIGEIGLDFTTNDKNNRSVQDDIFSHIVHSCNEEGEKILTIHSRRAEKRVLEILEELSSCSVILHWYSGPLSLMDAALKRGYYFSINHQMIQGVKGKKIVDSIPIERILIESDAPFTKGLNKN
;
A
#
# COMPACT_ATOMS: atom_id res chain seq x y z
N MET A 1 24.92 -14.30 -11.01
CA MET A 1 24.36 -13.06 -10.48
C MET A 1 22.93 -13.35 -10.00
N MET A 2 22.65 -13.19 -8.70
CA MET A 2 21.33 -13.46 -8.14
C MET A 2 20.35 -12.42 -8.71
N LYS A 3 19.28 -12.84 -9.40
CA LYS A 3 18.24 -11.92 -9.88
C LYS A 3 17.39 -11.52 -8.67
N PHE A 4 17.52 -10.28 -8.23
CA PHE A 4 16.64 -9.71 -7.21
C PHE A 4 15.29 -9.40 -7.85
N ARG A 5 14.22 -9.86 -7.20
CA ARG A 5 12.83 -9.53 -7.57
C ARG A 5 12.24 -8.68 -6.47
N MET A 6 11.32 -7.81 -6.82
CA MET A 6 10.61 -6.95 -5.88
C MET A 6 9.13 -6.90 -6.24
N ASP A 7 8.28 -6.95 -5.23
CA ASP A 7 6.85 -6.68 -5.30
C ASP A 7 6.48 -5.79 -4.10
N THR A 8 6.17 -4.53 -4.35
CA THR A 8 5.96 -3.57 -3.28
C THR A 8 4.52 -3.45 -2.81
N HIS A 9 3.60 -4.24 -3.41
CA HIS A 9 2.20 -4.27 -2.98
C HIS A 9 1.52 -5.57 -3.44
N MET A 10 1.22 -6.44 -2.48
CA MET A 10 0.55 -7.73 -2.72
C MET A 10 -0.33 -8.12 -1.53
N HIS A 11 -1.57 -8.54 -1.81
CA HIS A 11 -2.53 -9.04 -0.82
C HIS A 11 -2.45 -10.57 -0.70
N PHE A 12 -1.36 -11.11 -0.16
CA PHE A 12 -1.19 -12.56 -0.06
C PHE A 12 -2.23 -13.21 0.87
N ASP A 13 -2.77 -12.47 1.83
CA ASP A 13 -3.77 -12.90 2.79
C ASP A 13 -5.12 -13.24 2.14
N LEU A 14 -5.36 -12.77 0.91
CA LEU A 14 -6.55 -13.09 0.12
C LEU A 14 -6.44 -14.42 -0.64
N TYR A 15 -5.26 -15.05 -0.66
CA TYR A 15 -5.10 -16.36 -1.28
C TYR A 15 -5.53 -17.50 -0.36
N ASN A 16 -6.21 -18.50 -0.91
CA ASN A 16 -6.57 -19.71 -0.17
C ASN A 16 -5.34 -20.58 0.16
N ASN A 17 -4.35 -20.60 -0.75
CA ASN A 17 -3.11 -21.36 -0.65
C ASN A 17 -1.91 -20.50 -0.15
N ARG A 18 -2.11 -19.71 0.89
CA ARG A 18 -1.15 -18.73 1.42
C ARG A 18 0.27 -19.25 1.62
N ASN A 19 0.41 -20.48 2.13
CA ASN A 19 1.72 -21.07 2.36
C ASN A 19 2.47 -21.32 1.04
N GLU A 20 1.79 -21.78 0.00
CA GLU A 20 2.39 -21.99 -1.31
C GLU A 20 2.84 -20.65 -1.94
N VAL A 21 2.05 -19.60 -1.76
CA VAL A 21 2.41 -18.24 -2.19
C VAL A 21 3.66 -17.75 -1.46
N LEU A 22 3.72 -17.93 -0.14
CA LEU A 22 4.90 -17.57 0.66
C LEU A 22 6.13 -18.40 0.25
N ASP A 23 5.97 -19.70 0.00
CA ASP A 23 7.05 -20.57 -0.49
C ASP A 23 7.54 -20.13 -1.87
N TYR A 24 6.63 -19.73 -2.75
CA TYR A 24 6.99 -19.15 -4.05
C TYR A 24 7.81 -17.86 -3.90
N ILE A 25 7.39 -16.95 -3.02
CA ILE A 25 8.11 -15.70 -2.72
C ILE A 25 9.54 -16.00 -2.25
N GLU A 26 9.69 -16.90 -1.27
CA GLU A 26 10.99 -17.26 -0.70
C GLU A 26 11.89 -17.96 -1.72
N ASN A 27 11.37 -18.95 -2.46
CA ASN A 27 12.13 -19.72 -3.45
C ASN A 27 12.59 -18.85 -4.63
N ASN A 28 11.83 -17.80 -4.96
CA ASN A 28 12.19 -16.85 -6.03
C ASN A 28 12.99 -15.64 -5.53
N HIS A 29 13.32 -15.57 -4.23
CA HIS A 29 14.01 -14.43 -3.62
C HIS A 29 13.32 -13.09 -3.95
N SER A 30 11.98 -13.08 -3.92
CA SER A 30 11.18 -11.91 -4.24
C SER A 30 10.93 -11.10 -2.97
N TYR A 31 11.58 -9.93 -2.85
CA TYR A 31 11.31 -9.04 -1.74
C TYR A 31 9.89 -8.47 -1.87
N THR A 32 8.99 -8.94 -1.04
CA THR A 32 7.55 -8.65 -1.16
C THR A 32 7.03 -7.90 0.06
N ILE A 33 6.42 -6.74 -0.16
CA ILE A 33 5.62 -6.05 0.84
C ILE A 33 4.19 -6.60 0.72
N ALA A 34 3.83 -7.43 1.69
CA ALA A 34 2.53 -8.06 1.78
C ALA A 34 1.62 -7.19 2.65
N VAL A 35 0.72 -6.46 2.01
CA VAL A 35 -0.22 -5.56 2.67
C VAL A 35 -1.36 -6.34 3.33
N THR A 36 -1.95 -5.76 4.37
CA THR A 36 -3.16 -6.28 5.00
C THR A 36 -4.31 -5.29 4.88
N ASN A 37 -5.53 -5.81 4.74
CA ASN A 37 -6.72 -4.98 4.58
C ASN A 37 -7.29 -4.48 5.92
N LEU A 38 -7.04 -5.19 7.01
CA LEU A 38 -7.51 -4.87 8.35
C LEU A 38 -6.42 -5.11 9.41
N PRO A 39 -6.36 -4.30 10.48
CA PRO A 39 -5.45 -4.53 11.59
C PRO A 39 -5.58 -5.93 12.23
N ASP A 40 -6.78 -6.52 12.24
CA ASP A 40 -7.01 -7.88 12.72
C ASP A 40 -6.24 -8.96 11.95
N LEU A 41 -5.91 -8.70 10.68
CA LEU A 41 -5.20 -9.66 9.83
C LEU A 41 -3.69 -9.59 10.02
N PHE A 42 -3.18 -8.49 10.59
CA PHE A 42 -1.74 -8.23 10.71
C PHE A 42 -1.02 -9.26 11.58
N GLU A 43 -1.49 -9.48 12.80
CA GLU A 43 -0.83 -10.38 13.76
C GLU A 43 -0.70 -11.81 13.21
N ARG A 44 -1.80 -12.31 12.63
CA ARG A 44 -1.82 -13.64 12.01
C ARG A 44 -0.86 -13.72 10.83
N SER A 45 -0.84 -12.70 10.00
CA SER A 45 0.05 -12.61 8.83
C SER A 45 1.51 -12.52 9.25
N LEU A 46 1.81 -11.73 10.28
CA LEU A 46 3.14 -11.61 10.85
C LEU A 46 3.64 -12.97 11.39
N HIS A 47 2.77 -13.73 12.07
CA HIS A 47 3.11 -15.04 12.58
C HIS A 47 3.45 -16.04 11.44
N LEU A 48 2.67 -16.04 10.35
CA LEU A 48 2.92 -16.87 9.17
C LEU A 48 4.27 -16.54 8.51
N CYS A 49 4.68 -15.27 8.56
CA CYS A 49 5.90 -14.79 7.91
C CYS A 49 7.13 -14.76 8.83
N LYS A 50 7.01 -15.10 10.12
CA LYS A 50 8.10 -14.97 11.12
C LYS A 50 9.44 -15.61 10.72
N LYS A 51 9.38 -16.70 9.94
CA LYS A 51 10.58 -17.42 9.46
C LYS A 51 10.92 -17.11 7.99
N ARG A 52 10.19 -16.18 7.37
CA ARG A 52 10.37 -15.81 5.96
C ARG A 52 11.36 -14.67 5.83
N LYS A 53 12.25 -14.78 4.85
CA LYS A 53 13.33 -13.81 4.64
C LYS A 53 12.93 -12.70 3.68
N PHE A 54 12.05 -13.00 2.72
CA PHE A 54 11.71 -12.09 1.63
C PHE A 54 10.31 -11.47 1.76
N SER A 55 9.47 -11.98 2.66
CA SER A 55 8.12 -11.45 2.90
C SER A 55 8.14 -10.43 4.05
N ARG A 56 7.58 -9.25 3.81
CA ARG A 56 7.44 -8.15 4.78
C ARG A 56 5.98 -7.81 4.94
N ILE A 57 5.44 -8.05 6.13
CA ILE A 57 4.03 -7.76 6.40
C ILE A 57 3.87 -6.29 6.73
N ALA A 58 2.97 -5.63 6.02
CA ALA A 58 2.56 -4.27 6.28
C ALA A 58 1.26 -4.24 7.09
N LEU A 59 1.23 -3.39 8.12
CA LEU A 59 0.04 -3.12 8.92
C LEU A 59 -0.89 -2.21 8.13
N GLY A 60 -2.03 -2.73 7.70
CA GLY A 60 -2.98 -2.01 6.88
C GLY A 60 -4.32 -1.75 7.55
N PHE A 61 -5.02 -0.78 7.00
CA PHE A 61 -6.43 -0.49 7.25
C PHE A 61 -7.02 0.10 5.98
N HIS A 62 -7.51 -0.78 5.11
CA HIS A 62 -7.97 -0.42 3.77
C HIS A 62 -9.12 0.57 3.81
N PRO A 63 -9.11 1.68 3.05
CA PRO A 63 -10.12 2.74 3.14
C PRO A 63 -11.57 2.27 2.91
N GLU A 64 -11.80 1.30 2.04
CA GLU A 64 -13.15 0.76 1.82
C GLU A 64 -13.72 0.03 3.05
N LEU A 65 -12.87 -0.39 4.00
CA LEU A 65 -13.26 -1.16 5.19
C LEU A 65 -13.33 -0.32 6.47
N VAL A 66 -12.70 0.86 6.50
CA VAL A 66 -12.58 1.65 7.74
C VAL A 66 -13.93 2.08 8.30
N TYR A 67 -14.91 2.38 7.45
CA TYR A 67 -16.26 2.77 7.91
C TYR A 67 -16.96 1.66 8.71
N GLN A 68 -16.85 0.43 8.22
CA GLN A 68 -17.47 -0.73 8.86
C GLN A 68 -16.69 -1.21 10.09
N TYR A 69 -15.38 -1.06 10.11
CA TYR A 69 -14.49 -1.62 11.12
C TYR A 69 -13.70 -0.56 11.88
N SER A 70 -14.25 0.66 12.01
CA SER A 70 -13.55 1.82 12.60
C SER A 70 -12.95 1.57 13.98
N ASN A 71 -13.58 0.70 14.79
CA ASN A 71 -13.08 0.31 16.11
C ASN A 71 -11.73 -0.44 16.06
N GLN A 72 -11.31 -0.95 14.91
CA GLN A 72 -10.00 -1.60 14.75
C GLN A 72 -8.82 -0.62 14.74
N ILE A 73 -9.07 0.70 14.75
CA ILE A 73 -8.00 1.70 14.91
C ILE A 73 -7.20 1.46 16.19
N LEU A 74 -7.83 1.02 17.27
CA LEU A 74 -7.15 0.68 18.53
C LEU A 74 -6.16 -0.49 18.39
N LYS A 75 -6.41 -1.39 17.42
CA LYS A 75 -5.47 -2.46 17.09
C LYS A 75 -4.34 -1.95 16.21
N PHE A 76 -4.64 -1.03 15.30
CA PHE A 76 -3.61 -0.36 14.52
C PHE A 76 -2.58 0.30 15.45
N ASP A 77 -3.03 1.10 16.40
CA ASP A 77 -2.17 1.79 17.37
C ASP A 77 -1.31 0.83 18.20
N ARG A 78 -1.85 -0.34 18.54
CA ARG A 78 -1.10 -1.39 19.25
C ARG A 78 0.06 -1.96 18.43
N TYR A 79 -0.09 -2.04 17.10
CA TYR A 79 0.86 -2.73 16.23
C TYR A 79 1.72 -1.79 15.39
N VAL A 80 1.49 -0.47 15.38
CA VAL A 80 2.23 0.47 14.54
C VAL A 80 3.75 0.43 14.81
N SER A 81 4.17 0.24 16.05
CA SER A 81 5.58 0.09 16.41
C SER A 81 6.18 -1.28 16.03
N ALA A 82 5.35 -2.31 15.81
CA ALA A 82 5.80 -3.67 15.56
C ALA A 82 6.31 -3.89 14.12
N THR A 83 6.10 -2.94 13.21
CA THR A 83 6.52 -3.05 11.82
C THR A 83 7.00 -1.73 11.25
N ARG A 84 7.93 -1.81 10.29
CA ARG A 84 8.34 -0.67 9.49
C ARG A 84 7.36 -0.41 8.32
N TYR A 85 6.59 -1.41 7.92
CA TYR A 85 5.76 -1.36 6.72
C TYR A 85 4.31 -1.11 7.09
N ILE A 86 3.72 -0.07 6.52
CA ILE A 86 2.34 0.34 6.77
C ILE A 86 1.59 0.31 5.45
N GLY A 87 0.49 -0.45 5.40
CA GLY A 87 -0.33 -0.56 4.20
C GLY A 87 -1.14 -1.88 4.12
N GLU A 88 -2.22 -1.85 3.38
CA GLU A 88 -2.72 -0.75 2.59
C GLU A 88 -3.52 0.22 3.47
N ILE A 89 -3.24 1.50 3.33
CA ILE A 89 -3.94 2.61 4.01
C ILE A 89 -4.25 3.71 3.00
N GLY A 90 -5.08 4.69 3.34
CA GLY A 90 -5.35 5.82 2.46
C GLY A 90 -6.81 6.17 2.35
N LEU A 91 -7.22 6.70 1.18
CA LEU A 91 -8.59 7.15 0.90
C LEU A 91 -9.12 6.57 -0.42
N ASP A 92 -10.38 6.12 -0.41
CA ASP A 92 -11.15 5.76 -1.60
C ASP A 92 -12.47 6.54 -1.65
N PHE A 93 -12.52 7.56 -2.50
CA PHE A 93 -13.71 8.39 -2.68
C PHE A 93 -14.58 7.95 -3.85
N THR A 94 -14.55 6.67 -4.20
CA THR A 94 -15.54 6.07 -5.12
C THR A 94 -16.92 5.98 -4.50
N THR A 95 -17.00 5.86 -3.16
CA THR A 95 -18.27 5.98 -2.43
C THR A 95 -18.83 7.40 -2.50
N ASN A 96 -20.16 7.54 -2.60
CA ASN A 96 -20.87 8.83 -2.52
C ASN A 96 -21.34 9.15 -1.08
N ASP A 97 -21.18 8.23 -0.14
CA ASP A 97 -21.54 8.43 1.26
C ASP A 97 -20.53 9.37 1.94
N LYS A 98 -21.03 10.56 2.33
CA LYS A 98 -20.22 11.59 2.99
C LYS A 98 -19.73 11.14 4.37
N ASN A 99 -20.54 10.38 5.11
CA ASN A 99 -20.13 9.88 6.43
C ASN A 99 -19.00 8.87 6.29
N ASN A 100 -19.10 7.99 5.30
CA ASN A 100 -18.01 7.06 4.99
C ASN A 100 -16.71 7.80 4.64
N ARG A 101 -16.77 8.82 3.76
CA ARG A 101 -15.59 9.65 3.43
C ARG A 101 -15.01 10.37 4.64
N SER A 102 -15.86 10.89 5.53
CA SER A 102 -15.41 11.54 6.78
C SER A 102 -14.65 10.56 7.67
N VAL A 103 -15.17 9.36 7.87
CA VAL A 103 -14.51 8.31 8.66
C VAL A 103 -13.19 7.87 8.01
N GLN A 104 -13.14 7.75 6.68
CA GLN A 104 -11.89 7.47 5.97
C GLN A 104 -10.85 8.57 6.24
N ASP A 105 -11.25 9.83 6.15
CA ASP A 105 -10.38 11.01 6.38
C ASP A 105 -9.83 11.03 7.80
N ASP A 106 -10.70 10.85 8.80
CA ASP A 106 -10.33 10.83 10.23
C ASP A 106 -9.36 9.68 10.54
N ILE A 107 -9.67 8.47 10.07
CA ILE A 107 -8.83 7.28 10.30
C ILE A 107 -7.48 7.43 9.58
N PHE A 108 -7.46 7.89 8.33
CA PHE A 108 -6.21 8.06 7.61
C PHE A 108 -5.33 9.16 8.21
N SER A 109 -5.91 10.27 8.64
CA SER A 109 -5.20 11.33 9.36
C SER A 109 -4.59 10.83 10.67
N HIS A 110 -5.34 10.05 11.45
CA HIS A 110 -4.84 9.42 12.68
C HIS A 110 -3.67 8.46 12.39
N ILE A 111 -3.78 7.61 11.36
CA ILE A 111 -2.71 6.69 10.95
C ILE A 111 -1.44 7.45 10.56
N VAL A 112 -1.58 8.52 9.77
CA VAL A 112 -0.45 9.34 9.32
C VAL A 112 0.24 9.99 10.51
N HIS A 113 -0.53 10.53 11.45
CA HIS A 113 -0.01 11.09 12.71
C HIS A 113 0.78 10.04 13.51
N SER A 114 0.20 8.88 13.78
CA SER A 114 0.88 7.79 14.49
C SER A 114 2.16 7.34 13.80
N CYS A 115 2.15 7.26 12.45
CA CYS A 115 3.34 6.91 11.68
C CYS A 115 4.43 7.99 11.77
N ASN A 116 4.05 9.28 11.81
CA ASN A 116 4.99 10.38 11.95
C ASN A 116 5.65 10.40 13.31
N GLU A 117 4.91 10.11 14.40
CA GLU A 117 5.46 9.97 15.74
C GLU A 117 6.44 8.81 15.86
N GLU A 118 6.12 7.66 15.28
CA GLU A 118 7.01 6.48 15.28
C GLU A 118 8.25 6.67 14.40
N GLY A 119 8.14 7.42 13.31
CA GLY A 119 9.22 7.70 12.37
C GLY A 119 9.64 6.50 11.51
N GLU A 120 10.42 6.77 10.47
CA GLU A 120 11.08 5.79 9.58
C GLU A 120 10.17 4.69 8.97
N LYS A 121 8.84 4.93 8.90
CA LYS A 121 7.90 4.00 8.29
C LYS A 121 7.96 4.08 6.75
N ILE A 122 7.55 3.00 6.10
CA ILE A 122 7.32 2.91 4.65
C ILE A 122 5.82 2.68 4.46
N LEU A 123 5.15 3.68 3.89
CA LEU A 123 3.70 3.69 3.71
C LEU A 123 3.35 3.37 2.26
N THR A 124 2.48 2.38 2.04
CA THR A 124 1.87 2.12 0.73
C THR A 124 0.42 2.59 0.75
N ILE A 125 0.13 3.56 -0.13
CA ILE A 125 -1.03 4.44 -0.04
C ILE A 125 -2.00 4.22 -1.19
N HIS A 126 -3.24 3.90 -0.86
CA HIS A 126 -4.40 3.95 -1.73
C HIS A 126 -4.93 5.38 -1.87
N SER A 127 -5.22 5.85 -3.09
CA SER A 127 -5.60 7.25 -3.30
C SER A 127 -6.73 7.48 -4.30
N ARG A 128 -7.52 6.44 -4.57
CA ARG A 128 -8.50 6.43 -5.67
C ARG A 128 -9.58 7.51 -5.51
N ARG A 129 -9.64 8.46 -6.49
CA ARG A 129 -10.53 9.63 -6.48
C ARG A 129 -10.36 10.57 -5.28
N ALA A 130 -9.28 10.43 -4.52
CA ALA A 130 -8.98 11.19 -3.32
C ALA A 130 -7.54 11.74 -3.31
N GLU A 131 -6.85 11.72 -4.45
CA GLU A 131 -5.41 11.98 -4.56
C GLU A 131 -5.01 13.33 -3.95
N LYS A 132 -5.83 14.37 -4.16
CA LYS A 132 -5.57 15.70 -3.57
C LYS A 132 -5.61 15.64 -2.04
N ARG A 133 -6.68 15.04 -1.48
CA ARG A 133 -6.85 14.94 -0.03
C ARG A 133 -5.78 14.07 0.61
N VAL A 134 -5.41 12.98 -0.04
CA VAL A 134 -4.28 12.13 0.39
C VAL A 134 -3.00 12.96 0.51
N LEU A 135 -2.66 13.75 -0.51
CA LEU A 135 -1.45 14.59 -0.47
C LEU A 135 -1.50 15.66 0.61
N GLU A 136 -2.66 16.25 0.90
CA GLU A 136 -2.85 17.22 1.98
C GLU A 136 -2.57 16.58 3.35
N ILE A 137 -3.11 15.38 3.62
CA ILE A 137 -2.88 14.67 4.88
C ILE A 137 -1.41 14.27 5.03
N LEU A 138 -0.79 13.80 3.95
CA LEU A 138 0.62 13.40 3.96
C LEU A 138 1.61 14.58 4.14
N GLU A 139 1.13 15.84 4.17
CA GLU A 139 1.99 17.01 4.47
C GLU A 139 2.59 16.96 5.90
N GLU A 140 1.94 16.26 6.81
CA GLU A 140 2.40 16.08 8.18
C GLU A 140 3.66 15.19 8.27
N LEU A 141 3.90 14.31 7.29
CA LEU A 141 5.01 13.37 7.34
C LEU A 141 6.36 14.05 7.16
N SER A 142 7.29 13.79 8.09
CA SER A 142 8.63 14.36 8.06
C SER A 142 9.75 13.31 7.86
N SER A 143 9.54 12.07 8.31
CA SER A 143 10.59 11.03 8.36
C SER A 143 10.20 9.71 7.69
N CYS A 144 9.01 9.63 7.11
CA CYS A 144 8.50 8.42 6.49
C CYS A 144 8.69 8.42 4.97
N SER A 145 8.83 7.24 4.38
CA SER A 145 8.81 7.04 2.93
C SER A 145 7.41 6.71 2.46
N VAL A 146 6.97 7.32 1.36
CA VAL A 146 5.62 7.13 0.81
C VAL A 146 5.71 6.47 -0.56
N ILE A 147 4.88 5.45 -0.76
CA ILE A 147 4.64 4.78 -2.03
C ILE A 147 3.18 5.01 -2.40
N LEU A 148 2.91 5.78 -3.45
CA LEU A 148 1.56 5.88 -4.02
C LEU A 148 1.34 4.66 -4.91
N HIS A 149 0.54 3.73 -4.41
CA HIS A 149 0.22 2.48 -5.09
C HIS A 149 -0.81 2.72 -6.19
N TRP A 150 -0.60 2.08 -7.34
CA TRP A 150 -1.49 2.13 -8.51
C TRP A 150 -2.09 3.52 -8.76
N TYR A 151 -1.25 4.54 -8.77
CA TYR A 151 -1.70 5.91 -8.92
C TYR A 151 -2.46 6.13 -10.22
N SER A 152 -3.64 6.73 -10.14
CA SER A 152 -4.51 6.98 -11.30
C SER A 152 -5.01 8.43 -11.41
N GLY A 153 -4.46 9.32 -10.61
CA GLY A 153 -4.83 10.72 -10.50
C GLY A 153 -4.30 11.65 -11.60
N PRO A 154 -4.48 12.96 -11.44
CA PRO A 154 -3.95 13.98 -12.34
C PRO A 154 -2.41 14.05 -12.30
N LEU A 155 -1.78 14.38 -13.45
CA LEU A 155 -0.33 14.56 -13.53
C LEU A 155 0.16 15.71 -12.63
N SER A 156 -0.62 16.78 -12.48
CA SER A 156 -0.25 17.90 -11.60
C SER A 156 -0.10 17.51 -10.13
N LEU A 157 -0.93 16.59 -9.64
CA LEU A 157 -0.79 16.04 -8.29
C LEU A 157 0.36 15.05 -8.20
N MET A 158 0.63 14.28 -9.26
CA MET A 158 1.82 13.43 -9.36
C MET A 158 3.10 14.27 -9.26
N ASP A 159 3.18 15.40 -9.96
CA ASP A 159 4.33 16.31 -9.88
C ASP A 159 4.54 16.85 -8.46
N ALA A 160 3.44 17.17 -7.75
CA ALA A 160 3.51 17.58 -6.35
C ALA A 160 4.06 16.46 -5.43
N ALA A 161 3.63 15.21 -5.66
CA ALA A 161 4.13 14.05 -4.93
C ALA A 161 5.62 13.76 -5.24
N LEU A 162 6.04 13.89 -6.51
CA LEU A 162 7.45 13.74 -6.91
C LEU A 162 8.35 14.78 -6.25
N LYS A 163 7.91 16.04 -6.15
CA LYS A 163 8.65 17.11 -5.44
C LYS A 163 8.85 16.81 -3.96
N ARG A 164 7.97 16.04 -3.35
CA ARG A 164 8.09 15.56 -1.96
C ARG A 164 8.94 14.30 -1.83
N GLY A 165 9.44 13.78 -2.94
CA GLY A 165 10.28 12.58 -2.97
C GLY A 165 9.52 11.27 -2.88
N TYR A 166 8.20 11.26 -3.11
CA TYR A 166 7.38 10.06 -3.06
C TYR A 166 7.69 9.11 -4.21
N TYR A 167 7.48 7.81 -3.97
CA TYR A 167 7.61 6.74 -4.94
C TYR A 167 6.24 6.35 -5.49
N PHE A 168 6.25 5.70 -6.65
CA PHE A 168 5.06 5.18 -7.31
C PHE A 168 5.27 3.71 -7.63
N SER A 169 4.40 2.86 -7.14
CA SER A 169 4.41 1.46 -7.57
C SER A 169 3.49 1.27 -8.77
N ILE A 170 4.02 0.57 -9.76
CA ILE A 170 3.36 0.34 -11.02
C ILE A 170 3.11 -1.15 -11.25
N ASN A 171 1.92 -1.46 -11.75
CA ASN A 171 1.54 -2.81 -12.16
C ASN A 171 1.30 -2.87 -13.68
N HIS A 172 1.18 -4.09 -14.20
CA HIS A 172 1.03 -4.31 -15.62
C HIS A 172 -0.29 -3.74 -16.20
N GLN A 173 -1.33 -3.54 -15.39
CA GLN A 173 -2.60 -2.97 -15.88
C GLN A 173 -2.48 -1.47 -16.17
N MET A 174 -1.62 -0.76 -15.44
CA MET A 174 -1.39 0.67 -15.70
C MET A 174 -0.87 0.91 -17.12
N ILE A 175 -0.03 0.03 -17.64
CA ILE A 175 0.57 0.18 -18.97
C ILE A 175 -0.32 -0.31 -20.13
N GLN A 176 -1.49 -0.88 -19.84
CA GLN A 176 -2.43 -1.32 -20.87
C GLN A 176 -3.31 -0.18 -21.41
N GLY A 177 -3.56 0.84 -20.60
CA GLY A 177 -4.40 1.99 -20.96
C GLY A 177 -3.60 3.24 -21.29
N VAL A 178 -4.11 4.08 -22.20
CA VAL A 178 -3.46 5.33 -22.63
C VAL A 178 -3.15 6.25 -21.43
N LYS A 179 -4.12 6.43 -20.51
CA LYS A 179 -3.95 7.28 -19.33
C LYS A 179 -2.86 6.73 -18.39
N GLY A 180 -2.92 5.45 -18.08
CA GLY A 180 -1.95 4.82 -17.18
C GLY A 180 -0.54 4.82 -17.78
N LYS A 181 -0.40 4.53 -19.07
CA LYS A 181 0.88 4.64 -19.78
C LYS A 181 1.45 6.05 -19.70
N LYS A 182 0.63 7.09 -19.92
CA LYS A 182 1.08 8.47 -19.79
C LYS A 182 1.57 8.81 -18.38
N ILE A 183 0.91 8.29 -17.34
CA ILE A 183 1.36 8.45 -15.95
C ILE A 183 2.72 7.78 -15.78
N VAL A 184 2.86 6.51 -16.16
CA VAL A 184 4.11 5.76 -16.02
C VAL A 184 5.27 6.42 -16.78
N ASP A 185 5.04 6.86 -18.01
CA ASP A 185 6.05 7.54 -18.85
C ASP A 185 6.51 8.90 -18.24
N SER A 186 5.70 9.47 -17.34
CA SER A 186 6.00 10.76 -16.68
C SER A 186 6.71 10.61 -15.34
N ILE A 187 6.85 9.40 -14.78
CA ILE A 187 7.52 9.15 -13.50
C ILE A 187 9.03 8.93 -13.76
N PRO A 188 9.94 9.65 -13.08
CA PRO A 188 11.36 9.38 -13.13
C PRO A 188 11.67 7.94 -12.70
N ILE A 189 12.60 7.26 -13.41
CA ILE A 189 12.89 5.84 -13.19
C ILE A 189 13.31 5.53 -11.74
N GLU A 190 14.00 6.45 -11.08
CA GLU A 190 14.43 6.35 -9.69
C GLU A 190 13.28 6.48 -8.67
N ARG A 191 12.09 6.80 -9.13
CA ARG A 191 10.85 6.91 -8.32
C ARG A 191 9.85 5.81 -8.64
N ILE A 192 10.19 4.90 -9.56
CA ILE A 192 9.35 3.76 -9.91
C ILE A 192 9.70 2.55 -9.04
N LEU A 193 8.67 1.93 -8.50
CA LEU A 193 8.69 0.61 -7.89
C LEU A 193 7.75 -0.32 -8.68
N ILE A 194 7.92 -1.62 -8.53
CA ILE A 194 7.09 -2.62 -9.20
C ILE A 194 6.18 -3.30 -8.18
N GLU A 195 4.94 -3.46 -8.55
CA GLU A 195 3.95 -4.17 -7.75
C GLU A 195 3.16 -5.17 -8.58
N SER A 196 2.59 -6.17 -7.93
CA SER A 196 1.61 -7.07 -8.54
C SER A 196 0.18 -6.63 -8.29
N ASP A 197 -0.11 -6.08 -7.13
CA ASP A 197 -1.46 -5.88 -6.60
C ASP A 197 -2.32 -7.15 -6.71
N ALA A 198 -1.66 -8.29 -6.59
CA ALA A 198 -2.31 -9.59 -6.70
C ALA A 198 -3.10 -9.89 -5.41
N PRO A 199 -4.31 -10.47 -5.53
CA PRO A 199 -4.92 -11.08 -6.71
C PRO A 199 -5.82 -10.15 -7.55
N PHE A 200 -5.85 -8.84 -7.31
CA PHE A 200 -6.76 -7.91 -8.00
C PHE A 200 -6.39 -7.67 -9.47
N THR A 201 -5.13 -7.82 -9.83
CA THR A 201 -4.69 -7.70 -11.22
C THR A 201 -4.89 -9.02 -11.99
N LYS A 202 -5.59 -8.92 -13.14
CA LYS A 202 -5.80 -10.08 -14.03
C LYS A 202 -4.50 -10.38 -14.81
N GLY A 203 -4.08 -11.63 -14.84
CA GLY A 203 -2.99 -12.10 -15.71
C GLY A 203 -1.80 -12.74 -15.01
N LEU A 204 -1.68 -12.64 -13.69
CA LEU A 204 -0.67 -13.38 -12.91
C LEU A 204 -1.17 -14.75 -12.42
N ASN A 205 -2.47 -15.03 -12.58
CA ASN A 205 -3.07 -16.33 -12.30
C ASN A 205 -3.03 -17.22 -13.54
N LYS A 206 -1.87 -17.53 -14.06
CA LYS A 206 -1.71 -18.66 -14.97
C LYS A 206 -0.88 -19.73 -14.27
N ASN A 207 -1.69 -20.71 -13.80
CA ASN A 207 -1.35 -22.08 -13.38
C ASN A 207 -0.46 -22.21 -12.15
#